data_5bf3cae3b024e2d8f36bba224bcd9fef
#
_entry.id   5bf3cae3b024e2d8f36bba224bcd9fef
#
_cell.length_a   1.000
_cell.length_b   1.000
_cell.length_c   1.000
_cell.angle_alpha   90.00
_cell.angle_beta   90.00
_cell.angle_gamma   90.00
#
_symmetry.space_group_name_H-M   'P 1'
#
loop_
_entity.id
_entity.type
_entity.pdbx_description
1 polymer ?
#
loop_
_entity_poly.entity_id
_entity_poly.type
_entity_poly.pdbx_seq_one_letter_code
_entity_poly.pdbx_strand_id
1 'polypeptide(L)'
;TSDLSISEQQVVEISRAVFQNASLVIMDEPTSSLTPNEIEKLFIVIKNLRKQNIAILYVTHKIDEIFRIADEVTVLRDGRFISHRMIDETTEEQIVKDMVGREVDTAFERPIEISNEMILHVNEISTKSKLKKISFNLAKGEILGFFGLVGAGRTELAKAIYGYDKILSGFVEINGKKFTKYNTTTMARQGIGYVTEDRKGEGIIQDMNLRENMTLPSLEFFEKFFYLNKYKEKSFVTDYIKKFDVRTPSSERLITLLSGGNQQKVLLSRWLLRELKIIILDEPTRGVDIGAKTEVLKLINDLAHQGMSVIIMTSEMNDLLSLSDRIFVMANGKITAEFKKNQVTQEQIFKASVN
;
A
#
# COMPACT_ATOMS: atom_id res chain seq x y z
N THR A 1 -8.18 -9.39 27.25
CA THR A 1 -8.13 -9.31 25.78
C THR A 1 -7.54 -8.00 25.28
N SER A 2 -7.72 -6.88 25.99
CA SER A 2 -7.16 -5.55 25.61
C SER A 2 -5.63 -5.51 25.47
N ASP A 3 -4.90 -6.41 26.13
CA ASP A 3 -3.44 -6.46 26.15
C ASP A 3 -2.86 -7.43 25.10
N LEU A 4 -3.73 -8.10 24.34
CA LEU A 4 -3.34 -9.01 23.27
C LEU A 4 -3.10 -8.27 21.96
N SER A 5 -2.15 -8.74 21.16
CA SER A 5 -1.98 -8.29 19.79
C SER A 5 -3.26 -8.58 18.96
N ILE A 6 -3.44 -7.89 17.85
CA ILE A 6 -4.61 -8.07 16.98
C ILE A 6 -4.71 -9.53 16.51
N SER A 7 -3.58 -10.17 16.19
CA SER A 7 -3.53 -11.57 15.80
C SER A 7 -3.96 -12.53 16.93
N GLU A 8 -3.55 -12.26 18.16
CA GLU A 8 -3.96 -13.05 19.32
C GLU A 8 -5.46 -12.86 19.64
N GLN A 9 -5.97 -11.64 19.49
CA GLN A 9 -7.42 -11.37 19.64
C GLN A 9 -8.22 -12.17 18.61
N GLN A 10 -7.75 -12.27 17.38
CA GLN A 10 -8.41 -13.03 16.32
C GLN A 10 -8.42 -14.54 16.60
N VAL A 11 -7.33 -15.08 17.13
CA VAL A 11 -7.27 -16.48 17.59
C VAL A 11 -8.27 -16.74 18.71
N VAL A 12 -8.44 -15.81 19.64
CA VAL A 12 -9.42 -15.92 20.74
C VAL A 12 -10.85 -15.93 20.17
N GLU A 13 -11.19 -15.06 19.21
CA GLU A 13 -12.52 -15.03 18.60
C GLU A 13 -12.84 -16.33 17.83
N ILE A 14 -11.88 -16.88 17.10
CA ILE A 14 -12.04 -18.17 16.43
C ILE A 14 -12.25 -19.29 17.47
N SER A 15 -11.44 -19.31 18.52
CA SER A 15 -11.57 -20.30 19.61
C SER A 15 -12.93 -20.23 20.28
N ARG A 16 -13.47 -19.03 20.47
CA ARG A 16 -14.81 -18.82 21.05
C ARG A 16 -15.91 -19.39 20.16
N ALA A 17 -15.84 -19.14 18.84
CA ALA A 17 -16.81 -19.70 17.89
C ALA A 17 -16.80 -21.23 17.90
N VAL A 18 -15.62 -21.85 17.97
CA VAL A 18 -15.46 -23.30 18.08
C VAL A 18 -16.06 -23.85 19.38
N PHE A 19 -15.82 -23.17 20.50
CA PHE A 19 -16.29 -23.61 21.82
C PHE A 19 -17.83 -23.59 21.95
N GLN A 20 -18.52 -22.79 21.15
CA GLN A 20 -19.99 -22.67 21.16
C GLN A 20 -20.70 -23.79 20.39
N ASN A 21 -20.02 -24.84 19.91
CA ASN A 21 -20.58 -25.94 19.12
C ASN A 21 -21.39 -25.43 17.88
N ALA A 22 -20.89 -24.39 17.22
CA ALA A 22 -21.53 -23.82 16.07
C ALA A 22 -21.55 -24.84 14.91
N SER A 23 -22.66 -24.95 14.20
CA SER A 23 -22.77 -25.74 12.97
C SER A 23 -22.26 -24.98 11.73
N LEU A 24 -22.16 -23.64 11.82
CA LEU A 24 -21.64 -22.74 10.80
C LEU A 24 -20.74 -21.70 11.48
N VAL A 25 -19.56 -21.49 10.92
CA VAL A 25 -18.64 -20.42 11.31
C VAL A 25 -18.44 -19.47 10.13
N ILE A 26 -18.66 -18.17 10.36
CA ILE A 26 -18.44 -17.13 9.38
C ILE A 26 -17.13 -16.42 9.74
N MET A 27 -16.18 -16.37 8.81
CA MET A 27 -14.89 -15.71 8.98
C MET A 27 -14.77 -14.61 7.94
N ASP A 28 -14.72 -13.36 8.36
CA ASP A 28 -14.58 -12.19 7.51
C ASP A 28 -13.14 -11.67 7.56
N GLU A 29 -12.42 -11.80 6.44
CA GLU A 29 -11.00 -11.45 6.27
C GLU A 29 -10.08 -11.89 7.43
N PRO A 30 -10.12 -13.16 7.86
CA PRO A 30 -9.49 -13.58 9.10
C PRO A 30 -7.97 -13.53 9.07
N THR A 31 -7.35 -13.33 7.91
CA THR A 31 -5.89 -13.28 7.73
C THR A 31 -5.33 -11.87 7.55
N SER A 32 -6.17 -10.85 7.58
CA SER A 32 -5.77 -9.45 7.29
C SER A 32 -4.67 -8.90 8.22
N SER A 33 -4.58 -9.42 9.45
CA SER A 33 -3.61 -9.01 10.48
C SER A 33 -2.64 -10.11 10.90
N LEU A 34 -2.68 -11.28 10.24
CA LEU A 34 -1.87 -12.44 10.60
C LEU A 34 -0.54 -12.49 9.82
N THR A 35 0.49 -12.99 10.50
CA THR A 35 1.75 -13.37 9.86
C THR A 35 1.59 -14.66 9.05
N PRO A 36 2.48 -14.96 8.08
CA PRO A 36 2.43 -16.21 7.30
C PRO A 36 2.35 -17.48 8.18
N ASN A 37 3.11 -17.53 9.26
CA ASN A 37 3.08 -18.66 10.19
C ASN A 37 1.74 -18.80 10.93
N GLU A 38 1.08 -17.70 11.25
CA GLU A 38 -0.24 -17.70 11.89
C GLU A 38 -1.33 -18.10 10.91
N ILE A 39 -1.21 -17.71 9.63
CA ILE A 39 -2.11 -18.13 8.54
C ILE A 39 -2.07 -19.65 8.40
N GLU A 40 -0.88 -20.28 8.40
CA GLU A 40 -0.76 -21.74 8.34
C GLU A 40 -1.48 -22.42 9.51
N LYS A 41 -1.34 -21.88 10.74
CA LYS A 41 -2.04 -22.39 11.91
C LYS A 41 -3.55 -22.26 11.77
N LEU A 42 -4.03 -21.12 11.27
CA LEU A 42 -5.46 -20.90 11.00
C LEU A 42 -6.00 -21.92 10.00
N PHE A 43 -5.28 -22.18 8.91
CA PHE A 43 -5.70 -23.17 7.91
C PHE A 43 -5.75 -24.61 8.48
N ILE A 44 -4.87 -24.94 9.42
CA ILE A 44 -4.97 -26.21 10.15
C ILE A 44 -6.26 -26.26 10.99
N VAL A 45 -6.62 -25.17 11.68
CA VAL A 45 -7.85 -25.07 12.44
C VAL A 45 -9.07 -25.23 11.54
N ILE A 46 -9.12 -24.53 10.41
CA ILE A 46 -10.18 -24.62 9.41
C ILE A 46 -10.36 -26.07 8.92
N LYS A 47 -9.27 -26.74 8.56
CA LYS A 47 -9.30 -28.15 8.14
C LYS A 47 -9.83 -29.09 9.25
N ASN A 48 -9.52 -28.82 10.51
CA ASN A 48 -10.02 -29.61 11.62
C ASN A 48 -11.52 -29.37 11.89
N LEU A 49 -12.00 -28.14 11.77
CA LEU A 49 -13.43 -27.81 11.88
C LEU A 49 -14.25 -28.53 10.78
N ARG A 50 -13.74 -28.51 9.55
CA ARG A 50 -14.33 -29.22 8.42
C ARG A 50 -14.45 -30.74 8.69
N LYS A 51 -13.41 -31.37 9.28
CA LYS A 51 -13.45 -32.78 9.69
C LYS A 51 -14.54 -33.08 10.74
N GLN A 52 -14.95 -32.06 11.50
CA GLN A 52 -16.03 -32.15 12.48
C GLN A 52 -17.40 -31.83 11.87
N ASN A 53 -17.51 -31.74 10.53
CA ASN A 53 -18.71 -31.37 9.79
C ASN A 53 -19.26 -29.97 10.13
N ILE A 54 -18.39 -29.04 10.50
CA ILE A 54 -18.73 -27.64 10.71
C ILE A 54 -18.62 -26.94 9.35
N ALA A 55 -19.69 -26.31 8.89
CA ALA A 55 -19.69 -25.49 7.69
C ALA A 55 -18.91 -24.19 7.93
N ILE A 56 -18.12 -23.75 6.95
CA ILE A 56 -17.33 -22.51 7.06
C ILE A 56 -17.68 -21.62 5.88
N LEU A 57 -18.12 -20.41 6.17
CA LEU A 57 -18.22 -19.32 5.19
C LEU A 57 -17.00 -18.40 5.37
N TYR A 58 -16.08 -18.47 4.42
CA TYR A 58 -14.82 -17.75 4.45
C TYR A 58 -14.88 -16.58 3.47
N VAL A 59 -14.91 -15.36 3.97
CA VAL A 59 -14.92 -14.13 3.17
C VAL A 59 -13.50 -13.60 3.07
N THR A 60 -12.98 -13.47 1.87
CA THR A 60 -11.64 -12.95 1.60
C THR A 60 -11.55 -12.34 0.21
N HIS A 61 -10.58 -11.48 0.00
CA HIS A 61 -10.15 -11.00 -1.31
C HIS A 61 -8.82 -11.62 -1.76
N LYS A 62 -8.20 -12.49 -0.94
CA LYS A 62 -6.93 -13.14 -1.24
C LYS A 62 -7.16 -14.45 -1.97
N ILE A 63 -6.82 -14.47 -3.24
CA ILE A 63 -7.11 -15.59 -4.15
C ILE A 63 -6.35 -16.85 -3.75
N ASP A 64 -5.09 -16.72 -3.35
CA ASP A 64 -4.25 -17.83 -2.89
C ASP A 64 -4.83 -18.57 -1.68
N GLU A 65 -5.53 -17.89 -0.79
CA GLU A 65 -6.22 -18.51 0.34
C GLU A 65 -7.38 -19.38 -0.12
N ILE A 66 -8.17 -18.90 -1.10
CA ILE A 66 -9.34 -19.60 -1.64
C ILE A 66 -8.93 -20.97 -2.18
N PHE A 67 -7.90 -21.03 -3.03
CA PHE A 67 -7.43 -22.29 -3.64
C PHE A 67 -6.81 -23.27 -2.64
N ARG A 68 -6.46 -22.80 -1.44
CA ARG A 68 -5.86 -23.64 -0.39
C ARG A 68 -6.86 -24.30 0.55
N ILE A 69 -8.05 -23.69 0.73
CA ILE A 69 -8.98 -24.11 1.79
C ILE A 69 -10.42 -24.30 1.34
N ALA A 70 -10.86 -23.65 0.26
CA ALA A 70 -12.25 -23.68 -0.19
C ALA A 70 -12.56 -24.92 -1.05
N ASP A 71 -13.81 -25.36 -1.02
CA ASP A 71 -14.37 -26.38 -1.93
C ASP A 71 -15.07 -25.72 -3.11
N GLU A 72 -15.74 -24.58 -2.84
CA GLU A 72 -16.47 -23.80 -3.80
C GLU A 72 -16.27 -22.30 -3.55
N VAL A 73 -16.41 -21.48 -4.56
CA VAL A 73 -16.26 -20.04 -4.49
C VAL A 73 -17.46 -19.33 -5.08
N THR A 74 -17.96 -18.34 -4.35
CA THR A 74 -18.98 -17.40 -4.83
C THR A 74 -18.38 -16.01 -4.91
N VAL A 75 -18.43 -15.41 -6.10
CA VAL A 75 -17.93 -14.05 -6.30
C VAL A 75 -19.07 -13.05 -6.17
N LEU A 76 -18.88 -12.07 -5.27
CA LEU A 76 -19.74 -10.91 -5.09
C LEU A 76 -18.97 -9.64 -5.51
N ARG A 77 -19.65 -8.73 -6.22
CA ARG A 77 -19.09 -7.44 -6.61
C ARG A 77 -20.17 -6.35 -6.52
N ASP A 78 -19.86 -5.25 -5.82
CA ASP A 78 -20.79 -4.14 -5.60
C ASP A 78 -22.15 -4.58 -5.03
N GLY A 79 -22.14 -5.57 -4.13
CA GLY A 79 -23.33 -6.16 -3.52
C GLY A 79 -24.18 -7.06 -4.45
N ARG A 80 -23.64 -7.43 -5.61
CA ARG A 80 -24.32 -8.30 -6.58
C ARG A 80 -23.61 -9.64 -6.73
N PHE A 81 -24.38 -10.70 -6.88
CA PHE A 81 -23.87 -12.01 -7.27
C PHE A 81 -23.32 -11.96 -8.70
N ILE A 82 -22.10 -12.47 -8.91
CA ILE A 82 -21.44 -12.52 -10.20
C ILE A 82 -21.31 -13.96 -10.70
N SER A 83 -20.73 -14.85 -9.90
CA SER A 83 -20.52 -16.25 -10.28
C SER A 83 -20.44 -17.14 -9.04
N HIS A 84 -20.67 -18.43 -9.27
CA HIS A 84 -20.45 -19.51 -8.32
C HIS A 84 -19.77 -20.67 -9.06
N ARG A 85 -18.70 -21.22 -8.49
CA ARG A 85 -17.88 -22.26 -9.12
C ARG A 85 -17.30 -23.21 -8.09
N MET A 86 -17.06 -24.46 -8.49
CA MET A 86 -16.20 -25.39 -7.75
C MET A 86 -14.74 -24.99 -7.95
N ILE A 87 -13.92 -25.16 -6.91
CA ILE A 87 -12.49 -24.75 -6.97
C ILE A 87 -11.70 -25.56 -7.99
N ASP A 88 -11.99 -26.84 -8.14
CA ASP A 88 -11.36 -27.74 -9.10
C ASP A 88 -11.76 -27.47 -10.57
N GLU A 89 -12.82 -26.68 -10.80
CA GLU A 89 -13.33 -26.31 -12.12
C GLU A 89 -12.99 -24.87 -12.54
N THR A 90 -12.18 -24.16 -11.76
CA THR A 90 -11.88 -22.73 -12.01
C THR A 90 -10.39 -22.42 -11.89
N THR A 91 -9.99 -21.25 -12.36
CA THR A 91 -8.61 -20.72 -12.25
C THR A 91 -8.59 -19.41 -11.48
N GLU A 92 -7.40 -19.06 -10.96
CA GLU A 92 -7.18 -17.77 -10.29
C GLU A 92 -7.57 -16.60 -11.20
N GLU A 93 -7.16 -16.64 -12.48
CA GLU A 93 -7.45 -15.60 -13.47
C GLU A 93 -8.96 -15.42 -13.67
N GLN A 94 -9.73 -16.54 -13.70
CA GLN A 94 -11.17 -16.48 -13.86
C GLN A 94 -11.86 -15.83 -12.65
N ILE A 95 -11.42 -16.17 -11.43
CA ILE A 95 -11.94 -15.56 -10.20
C ILE A 95 -11.59 -14.07 -10.16
N VAL A 96 -10.35 -13.70 -10.47
CA VAL A 96 -9.92 -12.30 -10.56
C VAL A 96 -10.75 -11.52 -11.57
N LYS A 97 -10.97 -12.09 -12.77
CA LYS A 97 -11.81 -11.49 -13.81
C LYS A 97 -13.24 -11.24 -13.33
N ASP A 98 -13.84 -12.23 -12.66
CA ASP A 98 -15.18 -12.13 -12.10
C ASP A 98 -15.25 -11.05 -10.99
N MET A 99 -14.24 -10.97 -10.11
CA MET A 99 -14.16 -9.97 -9.04
C MET A 99 -13.97 -8.54 -9.57
N VAL A 100 -13.09 -8.35 -10.56
CA VAL A 100 -12.74 -7.01 -11.09
C VAL A 100 -13.70 -6.59 -12.21
N GLY A 101 -14.26 -7.54 -12.96
CA GLY A 101 -15.21 -7.30 -14.07
C GLY A 101 -14.57 -6.88 -15.39
N ARG A 102 -13.25 -6.93 -15.47
CA ARG A 102 -12.44 -6.70 -16.68
C ARG A 102 -11.19 -7.56 -16.61
N GLU A 103 -10.56 -7.77 -17.74
CA GLU A 103 -9.22 -8.38 -17.73
C GLU A 103 -8.27 -7.47 -16.94
N VAL A 104 -7.59 -8.06 -15.96
CA VAL A 104 -6.59 -7.35 -15.16
C VAL A 104 -5.27 -7.52 -15.89
N ASP A 105 -4.91 -6.49 -16.65
CA ASP A 105 -3.56 -6.41 -17.18
C ASP A 105 -2.63 -6.02 -16.01
N THR A 106 -1.99 -7.01 -15.42
CA THR A 106 -1.09 -6.83 -14.27
C THR A 106 0.34 -6.46 -14.70
N ALA A 107 0.62 -6.59 -15.99
CA ALA A 107 1.91 -6.21 -16.55
C ALA A 107 1.87 -4.73 -16.99
N PHE A 108 2.38 -3.85 -16.16
CA PHE A 108 2.61 -2.48 -16.56
C PHE A 108 3.87 -2.41 -17.43
N GLU A 109 3.68 -2.37 -18.75
CA GLU A 109 4.78 -2.09 -19.67
C GLU A 109 5.20 -0.64 -19.52
N ARG A 110 6.44 -0.42 -19.15
CA ARG A 110 7.06 0.90 -19.14
C ARG A 110 8.18 0.94 -20.19
N PRO A 111 7.92 1.51 -21.35
CA PRO A 111 8.94 1.71 -22.38
C PRO A 111 9.84 2.93 -22.09
N ILE A 112 9.85 3.49 -20.90
CA ILE A 112 10.62 4.68 -20.57
C ILE A 112 12.07 4.29 -20.29
N GLU A 113 13.00 4.89 -21.03
CA GLU A 113 14.40 4.91 -20.66
C GLU A 113 14.53 5.69 -19.34
N ILE A 114 14.97 4.98 -18.29
CA ILE A 114 15.24 5.63 -17.00
C ILE A 114 16.34 6.67 -17.24
N SER A 115 16.08 7.89 -16.82
CA SER A 115 17.05 8.97 -16.92
C SER A 115 18.34 8.64 -16.19
N ASN A 116 19.48 9.06 -16.75
CA ASN A 116 20.75 8.99 -16.02
C ASN A 116 20.88 10.08 -14.92
N GLU A 117 19.93 11.01 -14.85
CA GLU A 117 19.89 12.09 -13.86
C GLU A 117 19.42 11.53 -12.51
N MET A 118 20.30 11.55 -11.50
CA MET A 118 19.95 11.17 -10.14
C MET A 118 19.28 12.33 -9.42
N ILE A 119 18.05 12.12 -8.95
CA ILE A 119 17.25 13.14 -8.26
C ILE A 119 17.39 13.06 -6.74
N LEU A 120 17.69 11.86 -6.21
CA LEU A 120 17.87 11.59 -4.80
C LEU A 120 19.11 10.73 -4.57
N HIS A 121 19.95 11.15 -3.64
CA HIS A 121 21.01 10.33 -3.05
C HIS A 121 20.79 10.20 -1.56
N VAL A 122 20.71 8.98 -1.09
CA VAL A 122 20.73 8.65 0.35
C VAL A 122 22.08 8.03 0.64
N ASN A 123 22.82 8.61 1.61
CA ASN A 123 24.19 8.19 1.89
C ASN A 123 24.36 7.89 3.38
N GLU A 124 24.65 6.62 3.68
CA GLU A 124 24.94 6.06 5.00
C GLU A 124 24.01 6.53 6.14
N ILE A 125 22.72 6.74 5.85
CA ILE A 125 21.78 7.16 6.88
C ILE A 125 21.59 6.07 7.92
N SER A 126 21.62 6.48 9.19
CA SER A 126 21.30 5.63 10.33
C SER A 126 20.32 6.37 11.24
N THR A 127 19.44 5.63 11.92
CA THR A 127 18.51 6.18 12.90
C THR A 127 18.73 5.55 14.28
N LYS A 128 18.18 6.16 15.32
CA LYS A 128 18.23 5.57 16.68
C LYS A 128 17.45 4.28 16.77
N SER A 129 16.35 4.18 16.03
CA SER A 129 15.40 3.09 16.12
C SER A 129 15.87 1.83 15.38
N LYS A 130 16.29 1.95 14.11
CA LYS A 130 16.42 0.74 13.29
C LYS A 130 17.45 0.79 12.17
N LEU A 131 17.53 1.88 11.42
CA LEU A 131 18.32 1.94 10.19
C LEU A 131 19.83 1.94 10.47
N LYS A 132 20.57 1.18 9.65
CA LYS A 132 22.02 0.96 9.78
C LYS A 132 22.72 1.20 8.45
N LYS A 133 23.29 2.41 8.24
CA LYS A 133 24.10 2.80 7.08
C LYS A 133 23.42 2.48 5.74
N ILE A 134 22.19 2.98 5.57
CA ILE A 134 21.45 2.81 4.32
C ILE A 134 22.00 3.78 3.27
N SER A 135 22.31 3.25 2.08
CA SER A 135 22.76 4.02 0.91
C SER A 135 22.08 3.54 -0.35
N PHE A 136 21.53 4.45 -1.13
CA PHE A 136 20.99 4.19 -2.46
C PHE A 136 20.75 5.50 -3.23
N ASN A 137 20.48 5.37 -4.52
CA ASN A 137 20.15 6.47 -5.42
C ASN A 137 18.80 6.23 -6.08
N LEU A 138 18.10 7.31 -6.44
CA LEU A 138 16.87 7.28 -7.24
C LEU A 138 17.08 8.14 -8.47
N ALA A 139 16.83 7.58 -9.63
CA ALA A 139 16.86 8.30 -10.89
C ALA A 139 15.53 9.06 -11.12
N LYS A 140 15.58 10.09 -11.95
CA LYS A 140 14.40 10.84 -12.35
C LYS A 140 13.44 9.97 -13.17
N GLY A 141 12.18 9.92 -12.77
CA GLY A 141 11.15 9.10 -13.41
C GLY A 141 11.23 7.61 -13.08
N GLU A 142 12.16 7.18 -12.22
CA GLU A 142 12.29 5.79 -11.79
C GLU A 142 11.20 5.42 -10.77
N ILE A 143 10.68 4.18 -10.85
CA ILE A 143 9.97 3.52 -9.76
C ILE A 143 10.95 2.58 -9.05
N LEU A 144 11.39 2.97 -7.87
CA LEU A 144 12.29 2.19 -7.04
C LEU A 144 11.50 1.44 -5.97
N GLY A 145 11.52 0.11 -6.04
CA GLY A 145 10.84 -0.77 -5.10
C GLY A 145 11.70 -1.17 -3.90
N PHE A 146 11.12 -1.15 -2.71
CA PHE A 146 11.71 -1.73 -1.50
C PHE A 146 10.85 -2.87 -1.00
N PHE A 147 11.42 -4.07 -0.96
CA PHE A 147 10.82 -5.26 -0.37
C PHE A 147 11.43 -5.57 0.99
N GLY A 148 10.66 -6.20 1.86
CA GLY A 148 11.12 -6.72 3.13
C GLY A 148 9.95 -7.24 3.96
N LEU A 149 10.23 -8.15 4.89
CA LEU A 149 9.21 -8.65 5.82
C LEU A 149 8.79 -7.57 6.81
N VAL A 150 7.68 -7.82 7.51
CA VAL A 150 7.23 -6.93 8.60
C VAL A 150 8.36 -6.72 9.59
N GLY A 151 8.65 -5.46 9.88
CA GLY A 151 9.75 -5.10 10.73
C GLY A 151 11.13 -5.03 10.04
N ALA A 152 11.25 -5.11 8.71
CA ALA A 152 12.52 -4.98 8.00
C ALA A 152 13.14 -3.56 8.07
N GLY A 153 12.34 -2.53 8.35
CA GLY A 153 12.81 -1.13 8.44
C GLY A 153 12.36 -0.24 7.28
N ARG A 154 11.41 -0.69 6.46
CA ARG A 154 10.90 0.04 5.28
C ARG A 154 10.21 1.35 5.68
N THR A 155 9.23 1.29 6.57
CA THR A 155 8.52 2.46 7.10
C THR A 155 9.44 3.44 7.78
N GLU A 156 10.42 2.94 8.56
CA GLU A 156 11.43 3.79 9.19
C GLU A 156 12.32 4.48 8.15
N LEU A 157 12.62 3.81 7.02
CA LEU A 157 13.35 4.41 5.92
C LEU A 157 12.53 5.52 5.24
N ALA A 158 11.25 5.27 4.94
CA ALA A 158 10.35 6.28 4.40
C ALA A 158 10.25 7.51 5.31
N LYS A 159 10.03 7.28 6.60
CA LYS A 159 9.92 8.33 7.63
C LYS A 159 11.23 9.11 7.78
N ALA A 160 12.37 8.43 7.71
CA ALA A 160 13.68 9.09 7.77
C ALA A 160 13.94 9.97 6.54
N ILE A 161 13.68 9.49 5.32
CA ILE A 161 13.87 10.28 4.09
C ILE A 161 12.93 11.49 4.08
N TYR A 162 11.69 11.31 4.49
CA TYR A 162 10.70 12.39 4.55
C TYR A 162 10.97 13.39 5.70
N GLY A 163 11.86 13.06 6.65
CA GLY A 163 12.23 13.94 7.77
C GLY A 163 11.26 13.90 8.95
N TYR A 164 10.43 12.85 9.03
CA TYR A 164 9.62 12.56 10.22
C TYR A 164 10.51 12.00 11.32
N ASP A 165 11.36 11.02 11.00
CA ASP A 165 12.37 10.48 11.90
C ASP A 165 13.71 11.20 11.71
N LYS A 166 14.40 11.48 12.83
CA LYS A 166 15.72 12.10 12.80
C LYS A 166 16.79 11.09 12.43
N ILE A 167 17.66 11.44 11.47
CA ILE A 167 18.86 10.67 11.19
C ILE A 167 19.96 11.00 12.23
N LEU A 168 20.73 9.98 12.60
CA LEU A 168 21.89 10.12 13.49
C LEU A 168 23.18 10.39 12.70
N SER A 169 23.32 9.80 11.52
CA SER A 169 24.48 9.92 10.64
C SER A 169 24.05 9.88 9.18
N GLY A 170 24.93 10.24 8.29
CA GLY A 170 24.70 10.28 6.85
C GLY A 170 24.01 11.57 6.40
N PHE A 171 23.49 11.55 5.17
CA PHE A 171 22.75 12.68 4.60
C PHE A 171 21.78 12.20 3.50
N VAL A 172 20.80 13.04 3.23
CA VAL A 172 19.93 12.94 2.04
C VAL A 172 20.30 14.11 1.13
N GLU A 173 20.52 13.82 -0.16
CA GLU A 173 20.78 14.86 -1.17
C GLU A 173 19.68 14.84 -2.22
N ILE A 174 19.10 16.00 -2.51
CA ILE A 174 18.00 16.18 -3.47
C ILE A 174 18.43 17.26 -4.46
N ASN A 175 18.46 16.93 -5.74
CA ASN A 175 18.90 17.85 -6.80
C ASN A 175 20.26 18.54 -6.48
N GLY A 176 21.24 17.80 -5.97
CA GLY A 176 22.56 18.30 -5.60
C GLY A 176 22.64 19.05 -4.26
N LYS A 177 21.52 19.24 -3.56
CA LYS A 177 21.50 19.89 -2.24
C LYS A 177 21.49 18.86 -1.11
N LYS A 178 22.50 18.92 -0.25
CA LYS A 178 22.67 17.99 0.90
C LYS A 178 21.94 18.47 2.15
N PHE A 179 21.30 17.51 2.83
CA PHE A 179 20.55 17.70 4.06
C PHE A 179 21.02 16.70 5.11
N THR A 180 21.64 17.17 6.17
CA THR A 180 22.07 16.37 7.35
C THR A 180 21.12 16.54 8.53
N LYS A 181 20.39 17.66 8.58
CA LYS A 181 19.34 17.97 9.55
C LYS A 181 18.16 18.58 8.80
N TYR A 182 17.03 17.97 8.90
CA TYR A 182 15.81 18.38 8.17
C TYR A 182 14.57 17.88 8.88
N ASN A 183 13.42 18.36 8.45
CA ASN A 183 12.10 17.95 8.92
C ASN A 183 11.13 17.79 7.73
N THR A 184 9.91 17.37 7.99
CA THR A 184 8.87 17.13 6.99
C THR A 184 8.57 18.37 6.13
N THR A 185 8.51 19.56 6.74
CA THR A 185 8.30 20.83 6.03
C THR A 185 9.44 21.11 5.03
N THR A 186 10.69 20.86 5.43
CA THR A 186 11.85 21.02 4.57
C THR A 186 11.75 20.09 3.36
N MET A 187 11.45 18.79 3.58
CA MET A 187 11.37 17.80 2.52
C MET A 187 10.18 18.04 1.59
N ALA A 188 9.03 18.41 2.12
CA ALA A 188 7.86 18.79 1.31
C ALA A 188 8.17 19.98 0.39
N ARG A 189 8.92 21.00 0.87
CA ARG A 189 9.38 22.13 0.04
C ARG A 189 10.40 21.75 -1.03
N GLN A 190 11.14 20.65 -0.85
CA GLN A 190 12.02 20.11 -1.88
C GLN A 190 11.27 19.25 -2.92
N GLY A 191 9.95 19.10 -2.78
CA GLY A 191 9.10 18.33 -3.70
C GLY A 191 9.04 16.84 -3.37
N ILE A 192 9.23 16.46 -2.08
CA ILE A 192 8.98 15.09 -1.62
C ILE A 192 7.60 15.00 -1.00
N GLY A 193 6.77 14.03 -1.47
CA GLY A 193 5.52 13.62 -0.84
C GLY A 193 5.68 12.27 -0.13
N TYR A 194 4.90 12.03 0.92
CA TYR A 194 4.87 10.77 1.64
C TYR A 194 3.44 10.31 1.90
N VAL A 195 3.13 9.09 1.49
CA VAL A 195 1.88 8.39 1.79
C VAL A 195 2.20 7.25 2.74
N THR A 196 1.64 7.31 3.93
CA THR A 196 1.92 6.40 5.05
C THR A 196 1.19 5.07 4.91
N GLU A 197 1.75 4.01 5.51
CA GLU A 197 1.13 2.70 5.66
C GLU A 197 -0.15 2.77 6.49
N ASP A 198 -0.11 3.47 7.63
CA ASP A 198 -1.29 3.64 8.50
C ASP A 198 -2.24 4.70 7.96
N ARG A 199 -3.04 4.29 6.98
CA ARG A 199 -4.05 5.15 6.35
C ARG A 199 -5.00 5.76 7.37
N LYS A 200 -5.50 4.97 8.33
CA LYS A 200 -6.56 5.39 9.26
C LYS A 200 -6.04 6.23 10.43
N GLY A 201 -4.86 5.92 10.95
CA GLY A 201 -4.28 6.62 12.09
C GLY A 201 -3.42 7.82 11.73
N GLU A 202 -2.61 7.71 10.65
CA GLU A 202 -1.68 8.77 10.25
C GLU A 202 -2.07 9.43 8.92
N GLY A 203 -2.75 8.70 8.02
CA GLY A 203 -3.00 9.16 6.65
C GLY A 203 -4.16 10.12 6.55
N ILE A 204 -5.35 9.76 7.01
CA ILE A 204 -6.58 10.56 6.92
C ILE A 204 -6.92 11.24 8.23
N ILE A 205 -7.55 12.40 8.15
CA ILE A 205 -8.18 13.05 9.30
C ILE A 205 -9.65 12.67 9.27
N GLN A 206 -10.05 11.78 10.19
CA GLN A 206 -11.32 11.06 10.15
C GLN A 206 -12.54 11.99 10.22
N ASP A 207 -12.44 13.09 10.97
CA ASP A 207 -13.52 14.08 11.16
C ASP A 207 -13.61 15.10 10.01
N MET A 208 -12.71 15.05 9.05
CA MET A 208 -12.69 15.93 7.88
C MET A 208 -13.34 15.26 6.67
N ASN A 209 -13.93 16.08 5.80
CA ASN A 209 -14.48 15.62 4.54
C ASN A 209 -13.36 15.33 3.50
N LEU A 210 -13.74 14.81 2.32
CA LEU A 210 -12.81 14.46 1.24
C LEU A 210 -12.02 15.70 0.79
N ARG A 211 -12.68 16.84 0.54
CA ARG A 211 -12.05 18.08 0.09
C ARG A 211 -10.96 18.54 1.07
N GLU A 212 -11.29 18.61 2.34
CA GLU A 212 -10.36 19.02 3.40
C GLU A 212 -9.16 18.06 3.50
N ASN A 213 -9.41 16.75 3.47
CA ASN A 213 -8.33 15.75 3.47
C ASN A 213 -7.43 15.89 2.24
N MET A 214 -7.98 16.18 1.07
CA MET A 214 -7.20 16.29 -0.17
C MET A 214 -6.34 17.55 -0.21
N THR A 215 -6.83 18.67 0.32
CA THR A 215 -6.19 19.98 0.16
C THR A 215 -5.28 20.39 1.32
N LEU A 216 -5.37 19.70 2.47
CA LEU A 216 -4.70 20.06 3.72
C LEU A 216 -3.20 20.40 3.56
N PRO A 217 -2.36 19.62 2.87
CA PRO A 217 -0.93 19.95 2.73
C PRO A 217 -0.66 21.14 1.80
N SER A 218 -1.68 21.65 1.13
CA SER A 218 -1.60 22.61 0.03
C SER A 218 -2.53 23.80 0.20
N LEU A 219 -3.00 24.05 1.42
CA LEU A 219 -3.93 25.16 1.70
C LEU A 219 -3.40 26.52 1.25
N GLU A 220 -2.08 26.72 1.30
CA GLU A 220 -1.40 27.95 0.83
C GLU A 220 -1.72 28.30 -0.63
N PHE A 221 -2.04 27.32 -1.49
CA PHE A 221 -2.43 27.57 -2.89
C PHE A 221 -3.85 28.13 -3.04
N PHE A 222 -4.66 27.98 -2.01
CA PHE A 222 -6.05 28.45 -1.94
C PHE A 222 -6.23 29.68 -1.06
N GLU A 223 -5.16 30.11 -0.36
CA GLU A 223 -5.18 31.29 0.50
C GLU A 223 -5.01 32.57 -0.33
N LYS A 224 -5.81 33.56 0.00
CA LYS A 224 -5.66 34.93 -0.48
C LYS A 224 -5.99 35.91 0.66
N PHE A 225 -5.04 36.76 1.04
CA PHE A 225 -5.22 37.74 2.14
C PHE A 225 -5.76 37.12 3.44
N PHE A 226 -5.20 35.99 3.88
CA PHE A 226 -5.60 35.22 5.06
C PHE A 226 -6.98 34.55 4.97
N TYR A 227 -7.64 34.58 3.81
CA TYR A 227 -8.91 33.90 3.60
C TYR A 227 -8.75 32.75 2.63
N LEU A 228 -9.35 31.60 2.97
CA LEU A 228 -9.37 30.43 2.11
C LEU A 228 -10.40 30.61 0.99
N ASN A 229 -9.97 30.57 -0.26
CA ASN A 229 -10.87 30.62 -1.42
C ASN A 229 -11.54 29.25 -1.64
N LYS A 230 -12.67 29.02 -0.97
CA LYS A 230 -13.43 27.77 -1.03
C LYS A 230 -13.90 27.41 -2.45
N TYR A 231 -14.17 28.39 -3.30
CA TYR A 231 -14.58 28.13 -4.70
C TYR A 231 -13.42 27.54 -5.52
N LYS A 232 -12.24 28.14 -5.43
CA LYS A 232 -11.03 27.63 -6.09
C LYS A 232 -10.67 26.24 -5.58
N GLU A 233 -10.73 26.03 -4.27
CA GLU A 233 -10.48 24.74 -3.62
C GLU A 233 -11.47 23.67 -4.12
N LYS A 234 -12.78 23.96 -4.12
CA LYS A 234 -13.82 23.04 -4.55
C LYS A 234 -13.72 22.69 -6.03
N SER A 235 -13.46 23.68 -6.89
CA SER A 235 -13.24 23.45 -8.33
C SER A 235 -12.09 22.50 -8.54
N PHE A 236 -10.94 22.78 -7.91
CA PHE A 236 -9.76 21.93 -7.98
C PHE A 236 -10.06 20.49 -7.54
N VAL A 237 -10.66 20.29 -6.37
CA VAL A 237 -11.01 18.96 -5.86
C VAL A 237 -11.97 18.24 -6.81
N THR A 238 -12.91 18.92 -7.42
CA THR A 238 -13.82 18.34 -8.41
C THR A 238 -13.08 17.80 -9.62
N ASP A 239 -12.07 18.53 -10.11
CA ASP A 239 -11.24 18.09 -11.24
C ASP A 239 -10.39 16.88 -10.88
N TYR A 240 -9.86 16.84 -9.65
CA TYR A 240 -9.08 15.71 -9.17
C TYR A 240 -9.92 14.47 -8.86
N ILE A 241 -11.13 14.62 -8.35
CA ILE A 241 -12.11 13.53 -8.19
C ILE A 241 -12.32 12.82 -9.55
N LYS A 242 -12.52 13.61 -10.61
CA LYS A 242 -12.68 13.07 -11.98
C LYS A 242 -11.40 12.44 -12.50
N LYS A 243 -10.27 13.15 -12.37
CA LYS A 243 -8.96 12.69 -12.88
C LYS A 243 -8.55 11.33 -12.29
N PHE A 244 -8.82 11.10 -11.01
CA PHE A 244 -8.44 9.87 -10.29
C PHE A 244 -9.59 8.88 -10.10
N ASP A 245 -10.72 9.15 -10.76
CA ASP A 245 -11.93 8.32 -10.64
C ASP A 245 -12.25 7.98 -9.17
N VAL A 246 -12.31 9.00 -8.32
CA VAL A 246 -12.70 8.84 -6.92
C VAL A 246 -14.22 8.74 -6.84
N ARG A 247 -14.72 7.57 -6.49
CA ARG A 247 -16.15 7.28 -6.42
C ARG A 247 -16.77 7.90 -5.16
N THR A 248 -17.37 9.06 -5.32
CA THR A 248 -18.05 9.80 -4.25
C THR A 248 -19.22 10.60 -4.80
N PRO A 249 -20.32 10.72 -4.06
CA PRO A 249 -21.43 11.60 -4.46
C PRO A 249 -21.10 13.09 -4.28
N SER A 250 -20.12 13.44 -3.42
CA SER A 250 -19.77 14.82 -3.11
C SER A 250 -18.38 14.92 -2.50
N SER A 251 -17.67 16.03 -2.78
CA SER A 251 -16.42 16.38 -2.12
C SER A 251 -16.56 16.71 -0.63
N GLU A 252 -17.79 17.01 -0.19
CA GLU A 252 -18.10 17.32 1.21
C GLU A 252 -18.45 16.08 2.06
N ARG A 253 -18.40 14.87 1.46
CA ARG A 253 -18.62 13.62 2.18
C ARG A 253 -17.45 13.34 3.12
N LEU A 254 -17.74 12.87 4.36
CA LEU A 254 -16.71 12.43 5.29
C LEU A 254 -15.83 11.35 4.65
N ILE A 255 -14.52 11.47 4.82
CA ILE A 255 -13.53 10.55 4.24
C ILE A 255 -13.73 9.11 4.71
N THR A 256 -14.18 8.93 5.95
CA THR A 256 -14.45 7.62 6.56
C THR A 256 -15.58 6.83 5.90
N LEU A 257 -16.47 7.51 5.17
CA LEU A 257 -17.57 6.88 4.45
C LEU A 257 -17.19 6.42 3.03
N LEU A 258 -15.94 6.60 2.62
CA LEU A 258 -15.42 6.10 1.35
C LEU A 258 -14.84 4.70 1.53
N SER A 259 -14.85 3.89 0.44
CA SER A 259 -14.12 2.62 0.41
C SER A 259 -12.62 2.82 0.56
N GLY A 260 -11.91 1.78 0.99
CA GLY A 260 -10.46 1.81 1.18
C GLY A 260 -9.69 2.30 -0.04
N GLY A 261 -10.05 1.83 -1.23
CA GLY A 261 -9.43 2.27 -2.48
C GLY A 261 -9.66 3.75 -2.79
N ASN A 262 -10.87 4.27 -2.55
CA ASN A 262 -11.14 5.70 -2.73
C ASN A 262 -10.40 6.57 -1.71
N GLN A 263 -10.29 6.14 -0.46
CA GLN A 263 -9.46 6.80 0.54
C GLN A 263 -7.99 6.86 0.09
N GLN A 264 -7.47 5.76 -0.46
CA GLN A 264 -6.09 5.69 -0.96
C GLN A 264 -5.86 6.64 -2.14
N LYS A 265 -6.81 6.72 -3.09
CA LYS A 265 -6.76 7.67 -4.19
C LYS A 265 -6.75 9.13 -3.69
N VAL A 266 -7.52 9.44 -2.65
CA VAL A 266 -7.51 10.78 -2.00
C VAL A 266 -6.14 11.09 -1.39
N LEU A 267 -5.52 10.12 -0.69
CA LEU A 267 -4.18 10.30 -0.10
C LEU A 267 -3.10 10.52 -1.16
N LEU A 268 -3.15 9.80 -2.28
CA LEU A 268 -2.26 10.03 -3.42
C LEU A 268 -2.50 11.42 -4.01
N SER A 269 -3.76 11.78 -4.25
CA SER A 269 -4.15 13.07 -4.85
C SER A 269 -3.73 14.27 -4.00
N ARG A 270 -3.70 14.12 -2.68
CA ARG A 270 -3.31 15.15 -1.70
C ARG A 270 -1.97 15.81 -2.04
N TRP A 271 -1.03 15.00 -2.52
CA TRP A 271 0.32 15.44 -2.81
C TRP A 271 0.47 16.07 -4.21
N LEU A 272 -0.42 15.76 -5.13
CA LEU A 272 -0.30 16.19 -6.54
C LEU A 272 -0.64 17.68 -6.78
N LEU A 273 -1.16 18.36 -5.77
CA LEU A 273 -1.32 19.82 -5.73
C LEU A 273 0.03 20.55 -5.67
N ARG A 274 1.01 19.88 -5.11
CA ARG A 274 2.37 20.41 -5.00
C ARG A 274 3.17 19.95 -6.23
N GLU A 275 4.12 20.74 -6.66
CA GLU A 275 5.08 20.35 -7.70
C GLU A 275 6.01 19.26 -7.16
N LEU A 276 5.47 18.04 -7.03
CA LEU A 276 6.24 16.90 -6.56
C LEU A 276 7.25 16.47 -7.61
N LYS A 277 8.43 16.12 -7.11
CA LYS A 277 9.50 15.46 -7.86
C LYS A 277 9.62 13.99 -7.48
N ILE A 278 9.37 13.71 -6.20
CA ILE A 278 9.48 12.37 -5.60
C ILE A 278 8.24 12.10 -4.76
N ILE A 279 7.65 10.93 -4.88
CA ILE A 279 6.62 10.45 -3.98
C ILE A 279 7.08 9.13 -3.33
N ILE A 280 6.96 9.05 -2.01
CA ILE A 280 7.24 7.85 -1.23
C ILE A 280 5.90 7.24 -0.85
N LEU A 281 5.69 5.98 -1.20
CA LEU A 281 4.46 5.23 -0.98
C LEU A 281 4.76 4.02 -0.08
N ASP A 282 4.23 4.04 1.13
CA ASP A 282 4.41 2.97 2.09
C ASP A 282 3.15 2.11 2.14
N GLU A 283 3.25 0.85 1.70
CA GLU A 283 2.17 -0.13 1.57
C GLU A 283 0.91 0.46 0.87
N PRO A 284 1.04 1.02 -0.35
CA PRO A 284 -0.02 1.81 -0.98
C PRO A 284 -1.28 1.00 -1.33
N THR A 285 -1.21 -0.32 -1.33
CA THR A 285 -2.31 -1.23 -1.69
C THR A 285 -2.86 -2.01 -0.51
N ARG A 286 -2.29 -1.82 0.70
CA ARG A 286 -2.70 -2.56 1.89
C ARG A 286 -4.13 -2.22 2.31
N GLY A 287 -4.93 -3.26 2.54
CA GLY A 287 -6.33 -3.13 2.96
C GLY A 287 -7.22 -2.48 1.89
N VAL A 288 -6.89 -2.71 0.63
CA VAL A 288 -7.65 -2.29 -0.55
C VAL A 288 -8.09 -3.55 -1.29
N ASP A 289 -9.33 -3.58 -1.77
CA ASP A 289 -9.84 -4.69 -2.57
C ASP A 289 -9.10 -4.82 -3.91
N ILE A 290 -9.15 -6.00 -4.54
CA ILE A 290 -8.38 -6.32 -5.76
C ILE A 290 -8.67 -5.33 -6.89
N GLY A 291 -9.92 -4.92 -7.07
CA GLY A 291 -10.30 -3.99 -8.13
C GLY A 291 -9.68 -2.61 -7.92
N ALA A 292 -9.80 -2.08 -6.70
CA ALA A 292 -9.21 -0.80 -6.33
C ALA A 292 -7.68 -0.88 -6.25
N LYS A 293 -7.10 -2.03 -5.88
CA LYS A 293 -5.65 -2.29 -5.91
C LYS A 293 -5.08 -2.05 -7.31
N THR A 294 -5.68 -2.66 -8.32
CA THR A 294 -5.26 -2.47 -9.73
C THR A 294 -5.36 -1.01 -10.16
N GLU A 295 -6.42 -0.30 -9.75
CA GLU A 295 -6.58 1.13 -10.05
C GLU A 295 -5.50 1.99 -9.39
N VAL A 296 -5.13 1.69 -8.13
CA VAL A 296 -4.04 2.37 -7.41
C VAL A 296 -2.68 2.10 -8.09
N LEU A 297 -2.38 0.84 -8.46
CA LEU A 297 -1.13 0.50 -9.15
C LEU A 297 -1.03 1.20 -10.51
N LYS A 298 -2.14 1.23 -11.27
CA LYS A 298 -2.21 1.98 -12.52
C LYS A 298 -1.95 3.46 -12.31
N LEU A 299 -2.56 4.07 -11.29
CA LEU A 299 -2.33 5.47 -10.96
C LEU A 299 -0.86 5.75 -10.65
N ILE A 300 -0.19 4.88 -9.88
CA ILE A 300 1.24 5.01 -9.56
C ILE A 300 2.09 4.93 -10.85
N ASN A 301 1.77 3.98 -11.72
CA ASN A 301 2.44 3.86 -13.02
C ASN A 301 2.25 5.11 -13.90
N ASP A 302 1.03 5.64 -13.98
CA ASP A 302 0.71 6.84 -14.76
C ASP A 302 1.45 8.08 -14.23
N LEU A 303 1.61 8.22 -12.90
CA LEU A 303 2.39 9.29 -12.29
C LEU A 303 3.87 9.21 -12.69
N ALA A 304 4.43 8.01 -12.68
CA ALA A 304 5.81 7.82 -13.11
C ALA A 304 5.99 8.08 -14.61
N HIS A 305 5.01 7.72 -15.46
CA HIS A 305 4.99 8.10 -16.88
C HIS A 305 4.98 9.62 -17.10
N GLN A 306 4.39 10.39 -16.19
CA GLN A 306 4.42 11.85 -16.21
C GLN A 306 5.74 12.45 -15.69
N GLY A 307 6.75 11.60 -15.40
CA GLY A 307 8.10 12.01 -14.99
C GLY A 307 8.29 12.13 -13.49
N MET A 308 7.32 11.71 -12.67
CA MET A 308 7.47 11.64 -11.21
C MET A 308 8.35 10.45 -10.84
N SER A 309 9.32 10.66 -9.94
CA SER A 309 10.09 9.56 -9.36
C SER A 309 9.34 8.98 -8.18
N VAL A 310 9.27 7.66 -8.08
CA VAL A 310 8.48 6.95 -7.07
C VAL A 310 9.37 6.03 -6.25
N ILE A 311 9.22 6.09 -4.93
CA ILE A 311 9.72 5.05 -4.03
C ILE A 311 8.49 4.30 -3.53
N ILE A 312 8.41 3.00 -3.83
CA ILE A 312 7.34 2.13 -3.33
C ILE A 312 7.93 1.14 -2.31
N MET A 313 7.35 1.12 -1.12
CA MET A 313 7.71 0.17 -0.07
C MET A 313 6.53 -0.77 0.14
N THR A 314 6.74 -2.07 -0.08
CA THR A 314 5.66 -3.04 0.00
C THR A 314 6.14 -4.42 0.45
N SER A 315 5.27 -5.14 1.13
CA SER A 315 5.40 -6.58 1.42
C SER A 315 4.75 -7.44 0.34
N GLU A 316 4.01 -6.84 -0.58
CA GLU A 316 3.31 -7.52 -1.67
C GLU A 316 4.25 -7.72 -2.87
N MET A 317 4.76 -8.95 -3.03
CA MET A 317 5.75 -9.29 -4.05
C MET A 317 5.26 -8.99 -5.48
N ASN A 318 3.99 -9.30 -5.77
CA ASN A 318 3.41 -9.11 -7.08
C ASN A 318 3.31 -7.62 -7.46
N ASP A 319 2.95 -6.76 -6.51
CA ASP A 319 2.88 -5.31 -6.72
C ASP A 319 4.27 -4.75 -7.03
N LEU A 320 5.27 -5.18 -6.25
CA LEU A 320 6.66 -4.80 -6.44
C LEU A 320 7.16 -5.16 -7.84
N LEU A 321 7.00 -6.42 -8.25
CA LEU A 321 7.45 -6.91 -9.55
C LEU A 321 6.69 -6.30 -10.73
N SER A 322 5.42 -5.94 -10.55
CA SER A 322 4.63 -5.31 -11.61
C SER A 322 5.08 -3.88 -11.91
N LEU A 323 5.42 -3.10 -10.87
CA LEU A 323 5.67 -1.66 -10.99
C LEU A 323 7.14 -1.27 -11.05
N SER A 324 8.00 -1.92 -10.23
CA SER A 324 9.34 -1.41 -9.96
C SER A 324 10.29 -1.60 -11.15
N ASP A 325 11.11 -0.61 -11.44
CA ASP A 325 12.20 -0.70 -12.41
C ASP A 325 13.43 -1.36 -11.79
N ARG A 326 13.66 -1.07 -10.50
CA ARG A 326 14.75 -1.61 -9.69
C ARG A 326 14.22 -1.91 -8.28
N ILE A 327 14.76 -2.96 -7.65
CA ILE A 327 14.27 -3.49 -6.39
C ILE A 327 15.41 -3.57 -5.39
N PHE A 328 15.23 -2.95 -4.23
CA PHE A 328 16.04 -3.18 -3.04
C PHE A 328 15.32 -4.10 -2.05
N VAL A 329 16.08 -5.00 -1.44
CA VAL A 329 15.57 -5.86 -0.37
C VAL A 329 16.11 -5.38 0.96
N MET A 330 15.23 -5.29 1.96
CA MET A 330 15.60 -4.88 3.31
C MET A 330 15.39 -5.99 4.33
N ALA A 331 16.35 -6.15 5.22
CA ALA A 331 16.22 -6.97 6.42
C ALA A 331 16.96 -6.30 7.59
N ASN A 332 16.37 -6.32 8.79
CA ASN A 332 16.98 -5.85 10.02
C ASN A 332 17.58 -4.42 9.95
N GLY A 333 16.92 -3.53 9.18
CA GLY A 333 17.31 -2.13 9.01
C GLY A 333 18.51 -1.92 8.07
N LYS A 334 18.81 -2.88 7.21
CA LYS A 334 19.87 -2.81 6.19
C LYS A 334 19.30 -3.16 4.81
N ILE A 335 19.94 -2.68 3.75
CA ILE A 335 19.76 -3.20 2.40
C ILE A 335 20.60 -4.46 2.29
N THR A 336 19.97 -5.59 1.93
CA THR A 336 20.61 -6.91 1.79
C THR A 336 20.90 -7.28 0.35
N ALA A 337 20.10 -6.75 -0.59
CA ALA A 337 20.30 -7.00 -2.02
C ALA A 337 19.70 -5.89 -2.87
N GLU A 338 20.18 -5.78 -4.12
CA GLU A 338 19.65 -4.94 -5.18
C GLU A 338 19.45 -5.80 -6.43
N PHE A 339 18.30 -5.62 -7.10
CA PHE A 339 17.93 -6.35 -8.30
C PHE A 339 17.33 -5.43 -9.35
N LYS A 340 17.52 -5.76 -10.64
CA LYS A 340 16.75 -5.18 -11.74
C LYS A 340 15.51 -6.03 -11.98
N LYS A 341 14.38 -5.42 -12.29
CA LYS A 341 13.06 -6.05 -12.49
C LYS A 341 13.12 -7.36 -13.28
N ASN A 342 13.72 -7.34 -14.45
CA ASN A 342 13.71 -8.47 -15.39
C ASN A 342 14.79 -9.54 -15.12
N GLN A 343 15.52 -9.45 -14.00
CA GLN A 343 16.67 -10.30 -13.69
C GLN A 343 16.51 -11.01 -12.35
N VAL A 344 15.33 -11.00 -11.74
CA VAL A 344 15.11 -11.53 -10.39
C VAL A 344 13.86 -12.39 -10.32
N THR A 345 13.95 -13.48 -9.55
CA THR A 345 12.81 -14.33 -9.19
C THR A 345 12.26 -13.98 -7.81
N GLN A 346 11.01 -14.33 -7.56
CA GLN A 346 10.39 -14.15 -6.24
C GLN A 346 11.18 -14.84 -5.13
N GLU A 347 11.71 -16.03 -5.41
CA GLU A 347 12.54 -16.81 -4.46
C GLU A 347 13.81 -16.07 -4.06
N GLN A 348 14.50 -15.43 -5.03
CA GLN A 348 15.71 -14.64 -4.77
C GLN A 348 15.42 -13.43 -3.88
N ILE A 349 14.33 -12.71 -4.14
CA ILE A 349 13.91 -11.58 -3.33
C ILE A 349 13.56 -12.06 -1.90
N PHE A 350 12.79 -13.13 -1.80
CA PHE A 350 12.41 -13.67 -0.50
C PHE A 350 13.62 -14.14 0.31
N LYS A 351 14.54 -14.89 -0.32
CA LYS A 351 15.78 -15.34 0.33
C LYS A 351 16.63 -14.18 0.87
N ALA A 352 16.72 -13.07 0.13
CA ALA A 352 17.44 -11.88 0.56
C ALA A 352 16.73 -11.15 1.72
N SER A 353 15.42 -11.33 1.90
CA SER A 353 14.64 -10.68 2.97
C SER A 353 14.70 -11.40 4.33
N VAL A 354 15.18 -12.64 4.36
CA VAL A 354 15.29 -13.47 5.56
C VAL A 354 16.69 -13.43 6.17
N ASN A 355 17.70 -13.01 5.39
CA ASN A 355 19.09 -12.85 5.83
C ASN A 355 19.28 -11.49 6.51
#